data_376023fc6dc0ecb6ea2cbb0891d4e20c
#
_entry.id   376023fc6dc0ecb6ea2cbb0891d4e20c
#
_cell.length_a   1.000
_cell.length_b   1.000
_cell.length_c   1.000
_cell.angle_alpha   90.00
_cell.angle_beta   90.00
_cell.angle_gamma   90.00
#
_symmetry.space_group_name_H-M   'P 1'
#
loop_
_entity.id
_entity.type
_entity.pdbx_description
1 polymer ?
#
loop_
_entity_poly.entity_id
_entity_poly.type
_entity_poly.pdbx_seq_one_letter_code
_entity_poly.pdbx_strand_id
1 'polypeptide(L)'
;MPLARFAAAWCLVLAAVLALPVAAHADEPAEGDNAVNTQQLPDSSFIYDTSIIDLSTADSYYDNQTVQVTGEVVGDSIRAGVSGRHRWITLSSQDDSATISVYMSNESAAKIDTFGEYGTTGTTLQVRGTYHLVCADHEGLSDLHAEAVTVIAPGEQHQDAFDFNAFVPGIVAVIAGLVSLGVFYWLRERQR
;
A
#
# COMPACT_ATOMS: atom_id res chain seq x y z
N MET A 1 67.42 39.16 40.08
CA MET A 1 66.15 39.63 39.52
C MET A 1 65.77 38.95 38.17
N PRO A 2 65.86 37.61 38.05
CA PRO A 2 65.43 36.95 36.81
C PRO A 2 63.96 36.45 36.79
N LEU A 3 63.33 36.23 37.93
CA LEU A 3 62.00 35.66 38.05
C LEU A 3 60.88 36.55 37.51
N ALA A 4 60.99 37.89 37.59
CA ALA A 4 59.98 38.82 37.06
C ALA A 4 59.93 38.86 35.54
N ARG A 5 61.02 38.54 34.88
CA ARG A 5 61.07 38.50 33.38
C ARG A 5 60.44 37.25 32.82
N PHE A 6 60.50 36.12 33.55
CA PHE A 6 59.83 34.89 33.11
C PHE A 6 58.31 34.98 33.31
N ALA A 7 57.83 35.60 34.39
CA ALA A 7 56.40 35.81 34.60
C ALA A 7 55.75 36.70 33.52
N ALA A 8 56.43 37.76 33.10
CA ALA A 8 55.94 38.64 32.03
C ALA A 8 55.88 37.94 30.64
N ALA A 9 56.87 37.08 30.37
CA ALA A 9 56.86 36.30 29.09
C ALA A 9 55.73 35.26 29.04
N TRP A 10 55.41 34.63 30.16
CA TRP A 10 54.31 33.67 30.24
C TRP A 10 52.94 34.32 30.13
N CYS A 11 52.73 35.52 30.67
CA CYS A 11 51.50 36.28 30.51
C CYS A 11 51.26 36.70 29.05
N LEU A 12 52.28 37.05 28.32
CA LEU A 12 52.18 37.42 26.89
C LEU A 12 51.86 36.21 26.02
N VAL A 13 52.38 35.02 26.32
CA VAL A 13 52.06 33.80 25.59
C VAL A 13 50.63 33.36 25.87
N LEU A 14 50.15 33.49 27.13
CA LEU A 14 48.76 33.18 27.46
C LEU A 14 47.75 34.13 26.81
N ALA A 15 48.10 35.43 26.73
CA ALA A 15 47.26 36.41 26.06
C ALA A 15 47.17 36.19 24.54
N ALA A 16 48.24 35.70 23.91
CA ALA A 16 48.25 35.36 22.48
C ALA A 16 47.42 34.13 22.12
N VAL A 17 47.32 33.15 23.05
CA VAL A 17 46.46 31.95 22.84
C VAL A 17 45.00 32.28 23.00
N LEU A 18 44.62 33.29 23.80
CA LEU A 18 43.23 33.74 23.96
C LEU A 18 42.72 34.67 22.87
N ALA A 19 43.60 35.13 21.97
CA ALA A 19 43.27 36.04 20.86
C ALA A 19 43.10 35.31 19.50
N LEU A 20 43.06 33.97 19.49
CA LEU A 20 42.68 33.26 18.30
C LEU A 20 41.18 33.53 18.00
N PRO A 21 40.85 34.08 16.84
CA PRO A 21 39.45 34.18 16.46
C PRO A 21 38.89 32.75 16.41
N VAL A 22 37.96 32.47 17.29
CA VAL A 22 37.04 31.32 17.09
C VAL A 22 36.35 31.63 15.77
N ALA A 23 36.80 30.99 14.68
CA ALA A 23 36.00 30.92 13.49
C ALA A 23 34.67 30.30 13.91
N ALA A 24 33.66 31.14 14.15
CA ALA A 24 32.30 30.71 14.16
C ALA A 24 32.08 30.07 12.79
N HIS A 25 32.15 28.76 12.70
CA HIS A 25 31.47 28.05 11.66
C HIS A 25 29.99 28.41 11.92
N ALA A 26 29.49 29.38 11.14
CA ALA A 26 28.07 29.41 10.86
C ALA A 26 27.80 28.00 10.30
N ASP A 27 27.08 27.18 11.06
CA ASP A 27 26.36 26.08 10.49
C ASP A 27 25.53 26.73 9.37
N GLU A 28 25.98 26.59 8.12
CA GLU A 28 25.07 26.65 7.01
C GLU A 28 23.96 25.69 7.39
N PRO A 29 22.69 26.15 7.42
CA PRO A 29 21.60 25.22 7.57
C PRO A 29 21.85 24.17 6.50
N ALA A 30 22.07 22.93 6.92
CA ALA A 30 22.09 21.79 6.02
C ALA A 30 20.85 21.99 5.15
N GLU A 31 21.05 22.40 3.90
CA GLU A 31 20.03 22.33 2.89
C GLU A 31 19.56 20.88 3.00
N GLY A 32 18.41 20.74 3.65
CA GLY A 32 17.85 19.42 3.85
C GLY A 32 17.78 18.79 2.47
N ASP A 33 18.22 17.56 2.39
CA ASP A 33 18.25 16.68 1.22
C ASP A 33 16.86 16.54 0.52
N ASN A 34 15.94 17.45 0.81
CA ASN A 34 14.59 17.63 0.31
C ASN A 34 14.38 18.93 -0.51
N ALA A 35 15.43 19.65 -0.89
CA ALA A 35 15.31 20.71 -1.87
C ALA A 35 15.09 20.07 -3.25
N VAL A 36 13.84 19.76 -3.55
CA VAL A 36 13.42 19.30 -4.88
C VAL A 36 13.65 20.44 -5.87
N ASN A 37 14.74 20.36 -6.62
CA ASN A 37 14.99 21.29 -7.72
C ASN A 37 14.08 20.91 -8.88
N THR A 38 12.90 21.48 -8.94
CA THR A 38 11.87 21.22 -9.96
C THR A 38 12.32 21.48 -11.39
N GLN A 39 13.45 22.18 -11.59
CA GLN A 39 14.01 22.47 -12.90
C GLN A 39 14.90 21.36 -13.46
N GLN A 40 15.29 20.37 -12.63
CA GLN A 40 16.17 19.27 -13.03
C GLN A 40 15.47 17.90 -13.03
N LEU A 41 14.20 17.85 -12.61
CA LEU A 41 13.42 16.62 -12.62
C LEU A 41 12.84 16.42 -14.03
N PRO A 42 13.01 15.23 -14.61
CA PRO A 42 12.31 14.89 -15.86
C PRO A 42 10.79 14.97 -15.65
N ASP A 43 10.02 15.17 -16.73
CA ASP A 43 8.56 15.29 -16.68
C ASP A 43 7.88 14.11 -15.96
N SER A 44 8.52 12.93 -15.89
CA SER A 44 8.12 11.77 -15.11
C SER A 44 8.27 11.91 -13.58
N SER A 45 8.76 13.04 -13.08
CA SER A 45 8.97 13.29 -11.65
C SER A 45 7.74 13.85 -10.93
N PHE A 46 6.69 14.19 -11.67
CA PHE A 46 5.42 14.54 -11.06
C PHE A 46 4.70 13.26 -10.59
N ILE A 47 4.28 13.27 -9.34
CA ILE A 47 3.49 12.18 -8.76
C ILE A 47 2.02 12.59 -8.87
N TYR A 48 1.24 11.79 -9.59
CA TYR A 48 -0.20 11.98 -9.70
C TYR A 48 -0.88 11.15 -8.61
N ASP A 49 -1.47 11.82 -7.62
CA ASP A 49 -2.36 11.15 -6.67
C ASP A 49 -3.69 10.91 -7.36
N THR A 50 -4.01 9.66 -7.59
CA THR A 50 -5.15 9.26 -8.42
C THR A 50 -5.87 8.06 -7.82
N SER A 51 -7.10 7.79 -8.28
CA SER A 51 -7.86 6.64 -7.84
C SER A 51 -7.63 5.42 -8.75
N ILE A 52 -7.84 4.23 -8.20
CA ILE A 52 -7.81 2.98 -8.99
C ILE A 52 -8.88 3.03 -10.09
N ILE A 53 -10.01 3.68 -9.83
CA ILE A 53 -11.11 3.83 -10.80
C ILE A 53 -10.63 4.64 -12.00
N ASP A 54 -9.94 5.77 -11.78
CA ASP A 54 -9.43 6.61 -12.86
C ASP A 54 -8.44 5.84 -13.74
N LEU A 55 -7.53 5.05 -13.15
CA LEU A 55 -6.61 4.20 -13.90
C LEU A 55 -7.32 3.09 -14.66
N SER A 56 -8.40 2.53 -14.11
CA SER A 56 -9.17 1.46 -14.74
C SER A 56 -9.98 1.91 -15.96
N THR A 57 -10.24 3.22 -16.11
CA THR A 57 -10.95 3.77 -17.27
C THR A 57 -10.11 3.79 -18.56
N ALA A 58 -8.87 3.30 -18.50
CA ALA A 58 -7.93 3.22 -19.62
C ALA A 58 -7.62 4.59 -20.27
N ASP A 59 -7.51 5.63 -19.45
CA ASP A 59 -7.09 6.94 -19.93
C ASP A 59 -5.58 6.94 -20.21
N SER A 60 -5.22 7.24 -21.45
CA SER A 60 -3.83 7.37 -21.88
C SER A 60 -3.08 8.53 -21.20
N TYR A 61 -3.77 9.39 -20.47
CA TYR A 61 -3.18 10.49 -19.72
C TYR A 61 -2.17 10.01 -18.67
N TYR A 62 -2.46 8.87 -18.02
CA TYR A 62 -1.61 8.31 -16.97
C TYR A 62 -0.55 7.35 -17.50
N ASP A 63 -0.57 7.03 -18.80
CA ASP A 63 0.38 6.06 -19.36
C ASP A 63 1.83 6.54 -19.22
N ASN A 64 2.70 5.68 -18.68
CA ASN A 64 4.09 5.97 -18.34
C ASN A 64 4.29 7.11 -17.33
N GLN A 65 3.25 7.47 -16.55
CA GLN A 65 3.36 8.46 -15.48
C GLN A 65 3.59 7.79 -14.12
N THR A 66 4.27 8.54 -13.24
CA THR A 66 4.38 8.12 -11.83
C THR A 66 3.09 8.49 -11.10
N VAL A 67 2.36 7.48 -10.69
CA VAL A 67 1.09 7.61 -9.97
C VAL A 67 1.22 7.11 -8.53
N GLN A 68 0.35 7.62 -7.67
CA GLN A 68 0.17 7.14 -6.31
C GLN A 68 -1.29 6.76 -6.12
N VAL A 69 -1.52 5.52 -5.74
CA VAL A 69 -2.87 4.97 -5.50
C VAL A 69 -2.96 4.33 -4.14
N THR A 70 -4.15 4.36 -3.56
CA THR A 70 -4.46 3.67 -2.32
C THR A 70 -5.57 2.66 -2.57
N GLY A 71 -5.38 1.43 -2.10
CA GLY A 71 -6.36 0.36 -2.26
C GLY A 71 -6.14 -0.79 -1.30
N GLU A 72 -7.14 -1.64 -1.22
CA GLU A 72 -7.12 -2.88 -0.46
C GLU A 72 -6.46 -3.99 -1.28
N VAL A 73 -5.58 -4.76 -0.66
CA VAL A 73 -5.01 -5.97 -1.28
C VAL A 73 -6.06 -7.07 -1.28
N VAL A 74 -6.40 -7.59 -2.45
CA VAL A 74 -7.41 -8.65 -2.60
C VAL A 74 -6.86 -9.85 -3.36
N GLY A 75 -7.43 -11.02 -3.12
CA GLY A 75 -7.05 -12.27 -3.78
C GLY A 75 -5.72 -12.84 -3.26
N ASP A 76 -4.82 -13.18 -4.17
CA ASP A 76 -3.59 -13.90 -3.85
C ASP A 76 -2.33 -13.18 -4.36
N SER A 77 -1.19 -13.51 -3.73
CA SER A 77 0.13 -13.10 -4.20
C SER A 77 0.68 -14.11 -5.21
N ILE A 78 0.75 -13.72 -6.47
CA ILE A 78 1.21 -14.57 -7.56
C ILE A 78 2.69 -14.27 -7.87
N ARG A 79 3.50 -15.33 -8.01
CA ARG A 79 4.91 -15.17 -8.38
C ARG A 79 5.04 -14.67 -9.81
N ALA A 80 5.80 -13.59 -10.02
CA ALA A 80 6.07 -13.05 -11.33
C ALA A 80 7.37 -13.64 -11.91
N GLY A 81 7.27 -14.20 -13.12
CA GLY A 81 8.39 -14.73 -13.89
C GLY A 81 9.14 -15.89 -13.22
N VAL A 82 10.16 -16.38 -13.93
CA VAL A 82 10.97 -17.55 -13.51
C VAL A 82 11.90 -17.20 -12.34
N SER A 83 12.37 -15.96 -12.26
CA SER A 83 13.30 -15.53 -11.20
C SER A 83 12.66 -15.50 -9.81
N GLY A 84 11.33 -15.34 -9.74
CA GLY A 84 10.57 -15.28 -8.50
C GLY A 84 10.94 -14.10 -7.58
N ARG A 85 11.63 -13.08 -8.10
CA ARG A 85 12.02 -11.88 -7.33
C ARG A 85 10.88 -10.87 -7.18
N HIS A 86 9.86 -10.96 -8.01
CA HIS A 86 8.72 -10.07 -8.02
C HIS A 86 7.43 -10.86 -7.87
N ARG A 87 6.38 -10.15 -7.51
CA ARG A 87 5.03 -10.68 -7.32
C ARG A 87 4.01 -9.79 -7.96
N TRP A 88 2.95 -10.42 -8.40
CA TRP A 88 1.71 -9.78 -8.79
C TRP A 88 0.77 -9.73 -7.59
N ILE A 89 0.24 -8.55 -7.34
CA ILE A 89 -0.76 -8.28 -6.30
C ILE A 89 -1.90 -7.54 -6.96
N THR A 90 -3.12 -7.81 -6.55
CA THR A 90 -4.29 -7.06 -6.99
C THR A 90 -4.69 -6.07 -5.90
N LEU A 91 -4.82 -4.80 -6.27
CA LEU A 91 -5.42 -3.78 -5.42
C LEU A 91 -6.85 -3.51 -5.89
N SER A 92 -7.78 -3.47 -4.95
CA SER A 92 -9.16 -3.04 -5.15
C SER A 92 -9.36 -1.62 -4.64
N SER A 93 -10.24 -0.87 -5.30
CA SER A 93 -10.73 0.40 -4.78
C SER A 93 -11.57 0.17 -3.53
N GLN A 94 -11.72 1.20 -2.68
CA GLN A 94 -12.46 1.08 -1.41
C GLN A 94 -13.93 0.69 -1.58
N ASP A 95 -14.50 0.90 -2.75
CA ASP A 95 -15.88 0.57 -3.10
C ASP A 95 -16.00 -0.71 -3.94
N ASP A 96 -14.90 -1.47 -4.08
CA ASP A 96 -14.80 -2.68 -4.90
C ASP A 96 -15.22 -2.52 -6.37
N SER A 97 -15.30 -1.28 -6.84
CA SER A 97 -15.76 -0.98 -8.20
C SER A 97 -14.69 -1.16 -9.27
N ALA A 98 -13.42 -1.13 -8.88
CA ALA A 98 -12.29 -1.25 -9.79
C ALA A 98 -11.10 -1.95 -9.14
N THR A 99 -10.31 -2.63 -9.96
CA THR A 99 -9.07 -3.29 -9.53
C THR A 99 -7.92 -2.94 -10.45
N ILE A 100 -6.69 -2.99 -9.93
CA ILE A 100 -5.47 -2.82 -10.69
C ILE A 100 -4.44 -3.89 -10.30
N SER A 101 -3.73 -4.41 -11.30
CA SER A 101 -2.61 -5.31 -11.08
C SER A 101 -1.35 -4.53 -10.76
N VAL A 102 -0.67 -4.90 -9.68
CA VAL A 102 0.57 -4.26 -9.22
C VAL A 102 1.71 -5.25 -9.28
N TYR A 103 2.75 -4.87 -10.01
CA TYR A 103 4.02 -5.59 -10.08
C TYR A 103 4.98 -5.02 -9.05
N MET A 104 5.36 -5.82 -8.05
CA MET A 104 6.21 -5.35 -6.95
C MET A 104 7.27 -6.37 -6.54
N SER A 105 8.29 -5.90 -5.81
CA SER A 105 9.33 -6.76 -5.26
C SER A 105 8.80 -7.68 -4.17
N ASN A 106 9.48 -8.83 -3.93
CA ASN A 106 9.17 -9.72 -2.81
C ASN A 106 9.26 -9.01 -1.46
N GLU A 107 10.18 -8.05 -1.33
CA GLU A 107 10.35 -7.27 -0.10
C GLU A 107 9.13 -6.38 0.17
N SER A 108 8.61 -5.73 -0.87
CA SER A 108 7.39 -4.94 -0.78
C SER A 108 6.17 -5.81 -0.49
N ALA A 109 6.05 -6.96 -1.15
CA ALA A 109 4.96 -7.91 -0.94
C ALA A 109 4.98 -8.54 0.47
N ALA A 110 6.15 -8.67 1.09
CA ALA A 110 6.28 -9.19 2.47
C ALA A 110 5.70 -8.24 3.55
N LYS A 111 5.37 -6.99 3.20
CA LYS A 111 4.69 -6.05 4.10
C LYS A 111 3.18 -6.32 4.21
N ILE A 112 2.64 -7.13 3.32
CA ILE A 112 1.21 -7.50 3.29
C ILE A 112 1.00 -8.59 4.34
N ASP A 113 0.15 -8.34 5.32
CA ASP A 113 -0.18 -9.28 6.38
C ASP A 113 -1.43 -10.11 6.05
N THR A 114 -2.39 -9.53 5.36
CA THR A 114 -3.67 -10.18 5.07
C THR A 114 -4.13 -9.83 3.66
N PHE A 115 -4.62 -10.82 2.95
CA PHE A 115 -5.27 -10.65 1.64
C PHE A 115 -6.78 -10.64 1.84
N GLY A 116 -7.45 -9.68 1.20
CA GLY A 116 -8.89 -9.55 1.25
C GLY A 116 -9.59 -10.66 0.49
N GLU A 117 -10.56 -11.27 1.16
CA GLU A 117 -11.45 -12.30 0.64
C GLU A 117 -12.81 -12.17 1.34
N TYR A 118 -13.77 -13.01 0.98
CA TYR A 118 -15.07 -12.97 1.65
C TYR A 118 -14.95 -13.12 3.17
N GLY A 119 -15.45 -12.13 3.93
CA GLY A 119 -15.37 -12.08 5.39
C GLY A 119 -14.01 -11.61 5.94
N THR A 120 -13.08 -11.17 5.08
CA THR A 120 -11.76 -10.69 5.49
C THR A 120 -11.41 -9.44 4.73
N THR A 121 -11.17 -8.35 5.43
CA THR A 121 -10.63 -7.12 4.83
C THR A 121 -9.12 -7.26 4.69
N GLY A 122 -8.60 -7.03 3.50
CA GLY A 122 -7.16 -7.10 3.23
C GLY A 122 -6.39 -5.89 3.74
N THR A 123 -5.08 -6.02 3.72
CA THR A 123 -4.17 -4.92 4.03
C THR A 123 -4.40 -3.76 3.07
N THR A 124 -4.60 -2.54 3.60
CA THR A 124 -4.67 -1.34 2.77
C THR A 124 -3.28 -0.81 2.50
N LEU A 125 -2.93 -0.72 1.23
CA LEU A 125 -1.64 -0.21 0.77
C LEU A 125 -1.80 1.13 0.05
N GLN A 126 -0.80 1.98 0.23
CA GLN A 126 -0.51 3.08 -0.68
C GLN A 126 0.69 2.67 -1.53
N VAL A 127 0.50 2.66 -2.83
CA VAL A 127 1.51 2.26 -3.81
C VAL A 127 1.82 3.44 -4.71
N ARG A 128 3.11 3.76 -4.81
CA ARG A 128 3.65 4.70 -5.78
C ARG A 128 4.47 3.94 -6.80
N GLY A 129 4.30 4.26 -8.06
CA GLY A 129 5.03 3.61 -9.15
C GLY A 129 4.64 4.13 -10.52
N THR A 130 5.21 3.55 -11.56
CA THR A 130 4.91 3.88 -12.94
C THR A 130 3.73 3.05 -13.44
N TYR A 131 2.69 3.73 -13.92
CA TYR A 131 1.53 3.09 -14.53
C TYR A 131 1.78 2.85 -16.01
N HIS A 132 1.46 1.66 -16.49
CA HIS A 132 1.47 1.31 -17.90
C HIS A 132 0.06 0.89 -18.34
N LEU A 133 -0.49 1.62 -19.29
CA LEU A 133 -1.77 1.25 -19.91
C LEU A 133 -1.60 -0.02 -20.74
N VAL A 134 -0.47 -0.14 -21.44
CA VAL A 134 -0.08 -1.31 -22.23
C VAL A 134 1.39 -1.61 -21.92
N CYS A 135 1.64 -2.53 -20.99
CA CYS A 135 3.00 -2.88 -20.60
C CYS A 135 3.65 -3.82 -21.60
N ALA A 136 4.75 -3.40 -22.21
CA ALA A 136 5.50 -4.22 -23.17
C ALA A 136 6.18 -5.43 -22.51
N ASP A 137 6.52 -5.33 -21.24
CA ASP A 137 7.22 -6.38 -20.48
C ASP A 137 6.25 -7.47 -19.97
N HIS A 138 4.93 -7.17 -19.97
CA HIS A 138 3.89 -8.03 -19.42
C HIS A 138 2.75 -8.30 -20.42
N GLU A 139 3.12 -8.66 -21.65
CA GLU A 139 2.18 -9.14 -22.69
C GLU A 139 1.07 -8.12 -23.06
N GLY A 140 1.30 -6.84 -22.79
CA GLY A 140 0.34 -5.78 -23.11
C GLY A 140 -0.75 -5.59 -22.05
N LEU A 141 -0.59 -6.14 -20.87
CA LEU A 141 -1.52 -5.92 -19.75
C LEU A 141 -1.36 -4.50 -19.18
N SER A 142 -2.44 -3.96 -18.65
CA SER A 142 -2.38 -2.74 -17.84
C SER A 142 -1.88 -3.08 -16.44
N ASP A 143 -0.82 -2.42 -15.99
CA ASP A 143 -0.21 -2.69 -14.71
C ASP A 143 0.42 -1.45 -14.07
N LEU A 144 0.71 -1.56 -12.77
CA LEU A 144 1.45 -0.58 -11.99
C LEU A 144 2.75 -1.19 -11.51
N HIS A 145 3.88 -0.66 -11.97
CA HIS A 145 5.20 -1.06 -11.48
C HIS A 145 5.52 -0.31 -10.20
N ALA A 146 5.40 -0.99 -9.06
CA ALA A 146 5.59 -0.38 -7.76
C ALA A 146 7.05 -0.05 -7.47
N GLU A 147 7.33 1.21 -7.14
CA GLU A 147 8.63 1.72 -6.67
C GLU A 147 8.66 1.83 -5.15
N ALA A 148 7.57 2.30 -4.56
CA ALA A 148 7.42 2.43 -3.12
C ALA A 148 6.06 1.91 -2.65
N VAL A 149 6.05 1.14 -1.56
CA VAL A 149 4.86 0.55 -0.96
C VAL A 149 4.82 0.86 0.52
N THR A 150 3.74 1.48 0.96
CA THR A 150 3.48 1.85 2.36
C THR A 150 2.19 1.20 2.82
N VAL A 151 2.21 0.57 3.99
CA VAL A 151 1.00 0.02 4.64
C VAL A 151 0.28 1.17 5.33
N ILE A 152 -0.99 1.38 4.99
CA ILE A 152 -1.87 2.39 5.58
C ILE A 152 -2.69 1.80 6.73
N ALA A 153 -3.24 0.60 6.51
CA ALA A 153 -3.96 -0.13 7.54
C ALA A 153 -3.69 -1.64 7.41
N PRO A 154 -3.55 -2.36 8.53
CA PRO A 154 -3.46 -3.82 8.54
C PRO A 154 -4.81 -4.42 8.11
N GLY A 155 -4.79 -5.68 7.67
CA GLY A 155 -6.01 -6.39 7.37
C GLY A 155 -6.75 -6.86 8.61
N GLU A 156 -8.05 -7.08 8.49
CA GLU A 156 -8.93 -7.52 9.57
C GLU A 156 -9.79 -8.70 9.14
N GLN A 157 -9.87 -9.71 10.00
CA GLN A 157 -10.80 -10.84 9.79
C GLN A 157 -12.14 -10.52 10.44
N HIS A 158 -13.18 -10.43 9.63
CA HIS A 158 -14.54 -10.31 10.11
C HIS A 158 -15.12 -11.72 10.26
N GLN A 159 -15.27 -12.18 11.51
CA GLN A 159 -16.02 -13.41 11.75
C GLN A 159 -17.49 -13.09 11.61
N ASP A 160 -18.07 -13.38 10.45
CA ASP A 160 -19.51 -13.36 10.27
C ASP A 160 -20.11 -14.37 11.23
N ALA A 161 -20.78 -13.90 12.29
CA ALA A 161 -21.54 -14.74 13.16
C ALA A 161 -22.67 -15.38 12.33
N PHE A 162 -22.64 -16.72 12.18
CA PHE A 162 -23.65 -17.43 11.44
C PHE A 162 -25.03 -17.15 12.04
N ASP A 163 -25.88 -16.41 11.32
CA ASP A 163 -27.22 -16.06 11.77
C ASP A 163 -28.21 -17.19 11.45
N PHE A 164 -28.40 -18.07 12.42
CA PHE A 164 -29.40 -19.14 12.31
C PHE A 164 -30.81 -18.62 12.08
N ASN A 165 -31.16 -17.41 12.52
CA ASN A 165 -32.50 -16.86 12.36
C ASN A 165 -32.86 -16.62 10.89
N ALA A 166 -31.86 -16.32 10.04
CA ALA A 166 -32.07 -16.18 8.60
C ALA A 166 -32.55 -17.46 7.93
N PHE A 167 -32.26 -18.65 8.50
CA PHE A 167 -32.67 -19.95 7.97
C PHE A 167 -34.04 -20.43 8.48
N VAL A 168 -34.54 -19.84 9.56
CA VAL A 168 -35.83 -20.26 10.17
C VAL A 168 -36.98 -20.25 9.17
N PRO A 169 -37.19 -19.19 8.34
CA PRO A 169 -38.28 -19.19 7.36
C PRO A 169 -38.17 -20.33 6.34
N GLY A 170 -36.96 -20.66 5.91
CA GLY A 170 -36.70 -21.77 4.98
C GLY A 170 -37.00 -23.11 5.59
N ILE A 171 -36.60 -23.35 6.83
CA ILE A 171 -36.86 -24.59 7.57
C ILE A 171 -38.35 -24.76 7.75
N VAL A 172 -39.09 -23.73 8.15
CA VAL A 172 -40.55 -23.78 8.30
C VAL A 172 -41.22 -24.12 6.98
N ALA A 173 -40.82 -23.55 5.87
CA ALA A 173 -41.35 -23.84 4.54
C ALA A 173 -41.12 -25.30 4.13
N VAL A 174 -39.94 -25.86 4.41
CA VAL A 174 -39.63 -27.26 4.13
C VAL A 174 -40.52 -28.20 4.98
N ILE A 175 -40.68 -27.92 6.27
CA ILE A 175 -41.54 -28.72 7.17
C ILE A 175 -42.99 -28.66 6.67
N ALA A 176 -43.51 -27.48 6.35
CA ALA A 176 -44.87 -27.33 5.82
C ALA A 176 -45.08 -28.11 4.53
N GLY A 177 -44.08 -28.08 3.61
CA GLY A 177 -44.12 -28.89 2.37
C GLY A 177 -44.16 -30.39 2.64
N LEU A 178 -43.33 -30.89 3.57
CA LEU A 178 -43.32 -32.31 3.94
C LEU A 178 -44.64 -32.77 4.60
N VAL A 179 -45.21 -31.95 5.50
CA VAL A 179 -46.50 -32.22 6.11
C VAL A 179 -47.60 -32.26 5.05
N SER A 180 -47.64 -31.32 4.11
CA SER A 180 -48.60 -31.28 3.01
C SER A 180 -48.51 -32.54 2.14
N LEU A 181 -47.29 -32.98 1.82
CA LEU A 181 -47.03 -34.22 1.09
C LEU A 181 -47.55 -35.47 1.89
N GLY A 182 -47.27 -35.53 3.18
CA GLY A 182 -47.75 -36.60 4.03
C GLY A 182 -49.28 -36.68 4.08
N VAL A 183 -49.95 -35.53 4.25
CA VAL A 183 -51.41 -35.44 4.23
C VAL A 183 -51.97 -35.86 2.87
N PHE A 184 -51.36 -35.43 1.76
CA PHE A 184 -51.77 -35.84 0.43
C PHE A 184 -51.68 -37.36 0.23
N TYR A 185 -50.59 -37.99 0.63
CA TYR A 185 -50.46 -39.46 0.54
C TYR A 185 -51.46 -40.18 1.41
N TRP A 186 -51.70 -39.74 2.64
CA TRP A 186 -52.66 -40.33 3.57
C TRP A 186 -54.08 -40.22 3.03
N LEU A 187 -54.50 -39.08 2.50
CA LEU A 187 -55.84 -38.90 1.90
C LEU A 187 -56.01 -39.78 0.66
N ARG A 188 -54.98 -39.88 -0.19
CA ARG A 188 -55.01 -40.73 -1.39
C ARG A 188 -55.16 -42.22 -1.05
N GLU A 189 -54.53 -42.67 0.02
CA GLU A 189 -54.63 -44.07 0.44
C GLU A 189 -55.99 -44.42 1.03
N ARG A 190 -56.65 -43.45 1.68
CA ARG A 190 -58.06 -43.65 2.18
C ARG A 190 -59.11 -43.67 1.07
N GLN A 191 -58.78 -43.21 -0.11
CA GLN A 191 -59.74 -43.23 -1.24
C GLN A 191 -59.58 -44.46 -2.11
N ARG A 192 -58.67 -45.36 -1.82
CA ARG A 192 -58.52 -46.69 -2.43
C ARG A 192 -59.21 -47.75 -1.56
#